data_868c20ca48ffa543b4be4d491ced665f
#
_entry.id   868c20ca48ffa543b4be4d491ced665f
#
_cell.length_a   1.000
_cell.length_b   1.000
_cell.length_c   1.000
_cell.angle_alpha   90.00
_cell.angle_beta   90.00
_cell.angle_gamma   90.00
#
_symmetry.space_group_name_H-M   'P 1'
#
loop_
_entity.id
_entity.type
_entity.pdbx_description
1 polymer ?
#
loop_
_entity_poly.entity_id
_entity_poly.type
_entity_poly.pdbx_seq_one_letter_code
_entity_poly.pdbx_strand_id
1 'polypeptide(L)'
;PFASKWNNDYTAINYLNLFLKDNVGYNTRYLVDFEADRVFRKCQQGSAFGLRAWFHFDLLRTFAGKGVDGNMWGVPLMLTPSEAGKMDNSSVRRATVDECVEQILKDCDSAYVYLPYNNRDYPGDPTQSPQVTGAIRYRTMDQVIVDGLRAMVYLFWASPAFNPSNDMTRYE
;
A
#
# COMPACT_ATOMS: atom_id res chain seq x y z
N PRO A 1 4.21 -6.77 22.29
CA PRO A 1 4.83 -6.36 21.01
C PRO A 1 3.91 -6.58 19.80
N PHE A 2 3.28 -7.78 19.62
CA PHE A 2 2.43 -8.05 18.45
C PHE A 2 1.12 -7.25 18.44
N ALA A 3 0.46 -7.07 19.58
CA ALA A 3 -0.76 -6.28 19.67
C ALA A 3 -0.52 -4.79 19.29
N SER A 4 0.60 -4.22 19.71
CA SER A 4 0.97 -2.85 19.35
C SER A 4 1.17 -2.70 17.84
N LYS A 5 1.86 -3.66 17.21
CA LYS A 5 2.07 -3.66 15.77
C LYS A 5 0.74 -3.74 15.02
N TRP A 6 -0.12 -4.66 15.38
CA TRP A 6 -1.46 -4.81 14.81
C TRP A 6 -2.24 -3.48 14.85
N ASN A 7 -2.31 -2.88 16.02
CA ASN A 7 -3.05 -1.63 16.21
C ASN A 7 -2.45 -0.46 15.42
N ASN A 8 -1.12 -0.34 15.42
CA ASN A 8 -0.43 0.75 14.74
C ASN A 8 -0.62 0.66 13.23
N ASP A 9 -0.47 -0.54 12.65
CA ASP A 9 -0.60 -0.72 11.21
C ASP A 9 -2.05 -0.48 10.74
N TYR A 10 -3.06 -0.97 11.47
CA TYR A 10 -4.46 -0.67 11.13
C TYR A 10 -4.84 0.79 11.38
N THR A 11 -4.24 1.44 12.36
CA THR A 11 -4.41 2.88 12.55
C THR A 11 -3.84 3.66 11.36
N ALA A 12 -2.65 3.29 10.88
CA ALA A 12 -2.06 3.89 9.69
C ALA A 12 -2.94 3.64 8.45
N ILE A 13 -3.40 2.40 8.24
CA ILE A 13 -4.32 2.06 7.15
C ILE A 13 -5.60 2.91 7.21
N ASN A 14 -6.17 3.12 8.40
CA ASN A 14 -7.36 3.95 8.56
C ASN A 14 -7.13 5.42 8.17
N TYR A 15 -5.99 6.00 8.54
CA TYR A 15 -5.62 7.36 8.10
C TYR A 15 -5.43 7.44 6.58
N LEU A 16 -4.82 6.42 5.96
CA LEU A 16 -4.69 6.35 4.51
C LEU A 16 -6.05 6.25 3.82
N ASN A 17 -6.96 5.44 4.37
CA ASN A 17 -8.33 5.34 3.87
C ASN A 17 -9.10 6.65 4.00
N LEU A 18 -8.94 7.39 5.10
CA LEU A 18 -9.52 8.73 5.28
C LEU A 18 -8.99 9.71 4.23
N PHE A 19 -7.68 9.68 3.95
CA PHE A 19 -7.07 10.50 2.91
C PHE A 19 -7.58 10.17 1.51
N LEU A 20 -7.80 8.88 1.21
CA LEU A 20 -8.28 8.42 -0.09
C LEU A 20 -9.80 8.56 -0.26
N LYS A 21 -10.56 8.64 0.86
CA LYS A 21 -12.01 8.75 0.82
C LYS A 21 -12.44 10.06 0.18
N ASP A 22 -13.39 9.97 -0.76
CA ASP A 22 -14.03 11.10 -1.41
C ASP A 22 -13.05 12.08 -2.06
N ASN A 23 -11.84 11.63 -2.33
CA ASN A 23 -10.78 12.42 -2.95
C ASN A 23 -10.37 13.69 -2.15
N VAL A 24 -10.76 13.81 -0.91
CA VAL A 24 -10.54 15.02 -0.11
C VAL A 24 -9.07 15.32 0.07
N GLY A 25 -8.25 14.28 0.37
CA GLY A 25 -6.83 14.45 0.65
C GLY A 25 -6.02 14.96 -0.53
N TYR A 26 -6.37 14.58 -1.76
CA TYR A 26 -5.60 14.92 -2.97
C TYR A 26 -6.33 15.83 -3.96
N ASN A 27 -7.56 16.25 -3.66
CA ASN A 27 -8.27 17.30 -4.43
C ASN A 27 -8.09 18.70 -3.83
N THR A 28 -7.58 18.81 -2.62
CA THR A 28 -7.25 20.09 -2.00
C THR A 28 -6.00 20.67 -2.63
N ARG A 29 -6.02 21.98 -2.95
CA ARG A 29 -4.85 22.67 -3.46
C ARG A 29 -3.89 23.01 -2.32
N TYR A 30 -2.63 22.64 -2.47
CA TYR A 30 -1.56 22.85 -1.49
C TYR A 30 -0.51 23.87 -1.91
N LEU A 31 -0.24 23.99 -3.21
CA LEU A 31 0.81 24.86 -3.74
C LEU A 31 0.26 25.98 -4.61
N VAL A 32 0.97 27.10 -4.64
CA VAL A 32 0.60 28.27 -5.45
C VAL A 32 0.81 27.99 -6.95
N ASP A 33 1.92 27.35 -7.28
CA ASP A 33 2.19 26.91 -8.65
C ASP A 33 1.25 25.75 -9.01
N PHE A 34 0.51 25.90 -10.11
CA PHE A 34 -0.52 24.96 -10.52
C PHE A 34 0.06 23.59 -10.94
N GLU A 35 1.16 23.60 -11.71
CA GLU A 35 1.76 22.36 -12.18
C GLU A 35 2.49 21.62 -11.05
N ALA A 36 3.20 22.34 -10.20
CA ALA A 36 3.81 21.75 -9.01
C ALA A 36 2.75 21.16 -8.08
N ASP A 37 1.62 21.86 -7.88
CA ASP A 37 0.50 21.36 -7.07
C ASP A 37 -0.11 20.08 -7.67
N ARG A 38 -0.28 20.03 -8.99
CA ARG A 38 -0.77 18.84 -9.69
C ARG A 38 0.15 17.62 -9.46
N VAL A 39 1.46 17.82 -9.61
CA VAL A 39 2.46 16.77 -9.34
C VAL A 39 2.43 16.37 -7.87
N PHE A 40 2.40 17.34 -6.97
CA PHE A 40 2.33 17.09 -5.52
C PHE A 40 1.14 16.19 -5.13
N ARG A 41 -0.06 16.58 -5.59
CA ARG A 41 -1.28 15.82 -5.28
C ARG A 41 -1.25 14.39 -5.82
N LYS A 42 -0.73 14.18 -7.04
CA LYS A 42 -0.50 12.85 -7.60
C LYS A 42 0.46 12.03 -6.75
N CYS A 43 1.61 12.60 -6.38
CA CYS A 43 2.57 11.92 -5.51
C CYS A 43 1.96 11.54 -4.15
N GLN A 44 1.12 12.41 -3.56
CA GLN A 44 0.45 12.10 -2.31
C GLN A 44 -0.55 10.95 -2.47
N GLN A 45 -1.35 10.96 -3.53
CA GLN A 45 -2.30 9.90 -3.84
C GLN A 45 -1.60 8.56 -4.06
N GLY A 46 -0.57 8.53 -4.89
CA GLY A 46 0.23 7.33 -5.12
C GLY A 46 0.92 6.83 -3.86
N SER A 47 1.47 7.74 -3.05
CA SER A 47 2.07 7.38 -1.76
C SER A 47 1.05 6.76 -0.80
N ALA A 48 -0.19 7.26 -0.78
CA ALA A 48 -1.23 6.70 0.08
C ALA A 48 -1.59 5.26 -0.31
N PHE A 49 -1.72 4.96 -1.61
CA PHE A 49 -1.91 3.58 -2.08
C PHE A 49 -0.70 2.69 -1.77
N GLY A 50 0.52 3.13 -2.10
CA GLY A 50 1.74 2.36 -1.84
C GLY A 50 1.98 2.08 -0.37
N LEU A 51 1.70 3.03 0.53
CA LEU A 51 1.79 2.84 1.98
C LEU A 51 0.68 1.90 2.49
N ARG A 52 -0.53 1.96 1.93
CA ARG A 52 -1.59 1.01 2.30
C ARG A 52 -1.24 -0.42 1.91
N ALA A 53 -0.66 -0.60 0.72
CA ALA A 53 -0.10 -1.88 0.30
C ALA A 53 0.99 -2.36 1.26
N TRP A 54 1.92 -1.48 1.62
CA TRP A 54 3.00 -1.79 2.57
C TRP A 54 2.47 -2.25 3.93
N PHE A 55 1.54 -1.52 4.54
CA PHE A 55 1.01 -1.88 5.86
C PHE A 55 0.18 -3.17 5.82
N HIS A 56 -0.60 -3.41 4.77
CA HIS A 56 -1.28 -4.69 4.61
C HIS A 56 -0.28 -5.85 4.43
N PHE A 57 0.81 -5.65 3.68
CA PHE A 57 1.85 -6.65 3.54
C PHE A 57 2.60 -6.90 4.86
N ASP A 58 2.88 -5.86 5.63
CA ASP A 58 3.55 -5.98 6.92
C ASP A 58 2.69 -6.75 7.95
N LEU A 59 1.37 -6.51 7.93
CA LEU A 59 0.40 -7.32 8.68
C LEU A 59 0.36 -8.76 8.17
N LEU A 60 0.27 -8.95 6.85
CA LEU A 60 0.19 -10.28 6.23
C LEU A 60 1.38 -11.15 6.62
N ARG A 61 2.61 -10.67 6.42
CA ARG A 61 3.83 -11.43 6.74
C ARG A 61 3.99 -11.73 8.24
N THR A 62 3.33 -10.95 9.11
CA THR A 62 3.43 -11.10 10.56
C THR A 62 2.36 -12.04 11.12
N PHE A 63 1.15 -11.99 10.56
CA PHE A 63 -0.03 -12.62 11.16
C PHE A 63 -0.71 -13.68 10.27
N ALA A 64 -0.26 -13.87 9.02
CA ALA A 64 -0.78 -14.94 8.17
C ALA A 64 -0.36 -16.33 8.67
N GLY A 65 -1.18 -17.31 8.38
CA GLY A 65 -0.86 -18.69 8.73
C GLY A 65 -1.97 -19.66 8.42
N LYS A 66 -1.66 -20.95 8.61
CA LYS A 66 -2.61 -22.03 8.41
C LYS A 66 -3.62 -22.09 9.54
N GLY A 67 -4.90 -22.03 9.21
CA GLY A 67 -5.99 -22.21 10.16
C GLY A 67 -6.21 -23.68 10.56
N VAL A 68 -7.04 -23.87 11.58
CA VAL A 68 -7.45 -25.21 12.02
C VAL A 68 -8.28 -25.95 10.97
N ASP A 69 -8.90 -25.20 10.07
CA ASP A 69 -9.67 -25.69 8.92
C ASP A 69 -8.79 -26.08 7.72
N GLY A 70 -7.48 -25.94 7.86
CA GLY A 70 -6.50 -26.22 6.80
C GLY A 70 -6.28 -25.11 5.79
N ASN A 71 -7.10 -24.04 5.82
CA ASN A 71 -6.97 -22.90 4.91
C ASN A 71 -5.83 -21.97 5.32
N MET A 72 -5.26 -21.29 4.31
CA MET A 72 -4.24 -20.26 4.53
C MET A 72 -4.92 -18.91 4.74
N TRP A 73 -4.96 -18.47 5.99
CA TRP A 73 -5.57 -17.21 6.38
C TRP A 73 -4.55 -16.07 6.41
N GLY A 74 -4.93 -14.98 5.78
CA GLY A 74 -4.23 -13.70 5.82
C GLY A 74 -4.70 -12.82 6.98
N VAL A 75 -5.06 -11.58 6.69
CA VAL A 75 -5.52 -10.56 7.65
C VAL A 75 -6.80 -9.89 7.16
N PRO A 76 -7.57 -9.21 8.03
CA PRO A 76 -8.69 -8.39 7.59
C PRO A 76 -8.24 -7.28 6.63
N LEU A 77 -8.91 -7.14 5.49
CA LEU A 77 -8.65 -6.08 4.51
C LEU A 77 -9.54 -4.86 4.83
N MET A 78 -8.91 -3.81 5.34
CA MET A 78 -9.57 -2.55 5.66
C MET A 78 -9.35 -1.55 4.52
N LEU A 79 -10.35 -1.42 3.62
CA LEU A 79 -10.25 -0.60 2.41
C LEU A 79 -11.05 0.70 2.48
N THR A 80 -11.87 0.84 3.51
CA THR A 80 -12.65 2.05 3.79
C THR A 80 -12.33 2.55 5.19
N PRO A 81 -12.46 3.87 5.44
CA PRO A 81 -12.25 4.39 6.79
C PRO A 81 -13.30 3.83 7.75
N SER A 82 -12.87 3.45 8.94
CA SER A 82 -13.79 3.17 10.03
C SER A 82 -14.40 4.47 10.57
N GLU A 83 -15.65 4.42 11.04
CA GLU A 83 -16.27 5.56 11.73
C GLU A 83 -15.47 5.92 12.99
N ALA A 84 -15.42 7.24 13.30
CA ALA A 84 -14.69 7.74 14.45
C ALA A 84 -15.13 7.02 15.74
N GLY A 85 -14.16 6.43 16.43
CA GLY A 85 -14.39 5.73 17.69
C GLY A 85 -14.87 4.27 17.58
N LYS A 86 -15.09 3.76 16.37
CA LYS A 86 -15.48 2.37 16.13
C LYS A 86 -14.49 1.69 15.22
N MET A 87 -13.29 1.36 15.73
CA MET A 87 -12.49 0.31 15.15
C MET A 87 -13.10 -1.06 15.52
N ASP A 88 -14.36 -1.26 15.15
CA ASP A 88 -15.00 -2.55 15.31
C ASP A 88 -14.57 -3.48 14.17
N ASN A 89 -13.42 -4.10 14.37
CA ASN A 89 -12.90 -5.12 13.47
C ASN A 89 -13.67 -6.45 13.60
N SER A 90 -14.64 -6.55 14.51
CA SER A 90 -15.38 -7.78 14.80
C SER A 90 -16.30 -8.18 13.63
N SER A 91 -16.69 -7.22 12.79
CA SER A 91 -17.55 -7.46 11.62
C SER A 91 -16.75 -7.74 10.33
N VAL A 92 -15.42 -7.51 10.34
CA VAL A 92 -14.59 -7.73 9.15
C VAL A 92 -14.00 -9.13 9.19
N ARG A 93 -14.39 -9.95 8.22
CA ARG A 93 -13.83 -11.29 8.11
C ARG A 93 -12.33 -11.25 7.83
N ARG A 94 -11.62 -12.23 8.32
CA ARG A 94 -10.24 -12.48 7.93
C ARG A 94 -10.22 -12.93 6.46
N ALA A 95 -9.41 -12.28 5.64
CA ALA A 95 -9.21 -12.65 4.25
C ALA A 95 -8.23 -13.83 4.14
N THR A 96 -8.28 -14.56 3.04
CA THR A 96 -7.26 -15.55 2.72
C THR A 96 -5.93 -14.85 2.36
N VAL A 97 -4.83 -15.61 2.33
CA VAL A 97 -3.54 -15.09 1.87
C VAL A 97 -3.65 -14.59 0.43
N ASP A 98 -4.33 -15.33 -0.45
CA ASP A 98 -4.48 -14.98 -1.86
C ASP A 98 -5.29 -13.69 -2.03
N GLU A 99 -6.41 -13.53 -1.32
CA GLU A 99 -7.18 -12.26 -1.32
C GLU A 99 -6.34 -11.08 -0.81
N CYS A 100 -5.49 -11.28 0.19
CA CYS A 100 -4.60 -10.24 0.69
C CYS A 100 -3.55 -9.85 -0.35
N VAL A 101 -2.91 -10.82 -0.98
CA VAL A 101 -1.91 -10.58 -2.03
C VAL A 101 -2.53 -9.85 -3.21
N GLU A 102 -3.69 -10.29 -3.68
CA GLU A 102 -4.42 -9.62 -4.76
C GLU A 102 -4.71 -8.15 -4.44
N GLN A 103 -5.18 -7.86 -3.22
CA GLN A 103 -5.47 -6.48 -2.83
C GLN A 103 -4.21 -5.64 -2.69
N ILE A 104 -3.12 -6.19 -2.13
CA ILE A 104 -1.84 -5.51 -2.02
C ILE A 104 -1.31 -5.15 -3.42
N LEU A 105 -1.38 -6.07 -4.37
CA LEU A 105 -0.96 -5.81 -5.75
C LEU A 105 -1.84 -4.77 -6.45
N LYS A 106 -3.16 -4.76 -6.23
CA LYS A 106 -4.06 -3.70 -6.72
C LYS A 106 -3.69 -2.31 -6.18
N ASP A 107 -3.31 -2.23 -4.91
CA ASP A 107 -2.86 -0.97 -4.32
C ASP A 107 -1.49 -0.55 -4.90
N CYS A 108 -0.59 -1.50 -5.17
CA CYS A 108 0.66 -1.24 -5.89
C CYS A 108 0.40 -0.71 -7.30
N ASP A 109 -0.53 -1.31 -8.05
CA ASP A 109 -0.90 -0.84 -9.39
C ASP A 109 -1.47 0.58 -9.35
N SER A 110 -2.33 0.85 -8.37
CA SER A 110 -2.87 2.20 -8.16
C SER A 110 -1.77 3.21 -7.81
N ALA A 111 -0.83 2.83 -6.95
CA ALA A 111 0.31 3.67 -6.61
C ALA A 111 1.18 3.99 -7.84
N TYR A 112 1.43 2.97 -8.66
CA TYR A 112 2.26 3.08 -9.85
C TYR A 112 1.76 4.12 -10.87
N VAL A 113 0.43 4.23 -11.03
CA VAL A 113 -0.21 5.22 -11.94
C VAL A 113 0.09 6.67 -11.55
N TYR A 114 0.25 6.94 -10.25
CA TYR A 114 0.36 8.31 -9.74
C TYR A 114 1.78 8.72 -9.36
N LEU A 115 2.69 7.77 -9.14
CA LEU A 115 4.04 8.02 -8.67
C LEU A 115 5.01 8.26 -9.83
N PRO A 116 6.04 9.10 -9.66
CA PRO A 116 7.14 9.18 -10.58
C PRO A 116 7.95 7.88 -10.58
N TYR A 117 8.69 7.62 -11.66
CA TYR A 117 9.56 6.44 -11.77
C TYR A 117 10.49 6.33 -10.56
N ASN A 118 11.20 7.41 -10.26
CA ASN A 118 11.89 7.58 -8.98
C ASN A 118 11.94 9.06 -8.58
N ASN A 119 12.24 9.32 -7.31
CA ASN A 119 12.32 10.68 -6.78
C ASN A 119 13.70 11.35 -7.00
N ARG A 120 14.56 10.80 -7.85
CA ARG A 120 15.79 11.46 -8.28
C ARG A 120 15.48 12.50 -9.32
N ASP A 121 16.38 13.48 -9.46
CA ASP A 121 16.21 14.54 -10.46
C ASP A 121 16.37 13.98 -11.88
N TYR A 122 15.30 14.01 -12.64
CA TYR A 122 15.30 13.76 -14.08
C TYR A 122 14.81 15.02 -14.80
N PRO A 123 15.73 15.88 -15.23
CA PRO A 123 15.36 17.07 -15.99
C PRO A 123 14.53 16.70 -17.22
N GLY A 124 13.36 17.34 -17.36
CA GLY A 124 12.46 17.10 -18.49
C GLY A 124 11.42 16.00 -18.30
N ASP A 125 11.40 15.29 -17.17
CA ASP A 125 10.33 14.35 -16.87
C ASP A 125 9.04 15.09 -16.49
N PRO A 126 7.94 14.96 -17.27
CA PRO A 126 6.68 15.66 -17.02
C PRO A 126 5.96 15.16 -15.76
N THR A 127 6.40 14.05 -15.19
CA THR A 127 5.87 13.50 -13.92
C THR A 127 6.56 14.09 -12.70
N GLN A 128 7.59 14.91 -12.90
CA GLN A 128 8.39 15.51 -11.84
C GLN A 128 8.29 17.04 -11.86
N SER A 129 8.51 17.63 -10.70
CA SER A 129 8.65 19.07 -10.51
C SER A 129 9.76 19.33 -9.50
N PRO A 130 10.72 20.21 -9.78
CA PRO A 130 11.80 20.54 -8.84
C PRO A 130 11.31 21.02 -7.47
N GLN A 131 10.08 21.51 -7.38
CA GLN A 131 9.44 21.94 -6.12
C GLN A 131 8.85 20.77 -5.33
N VAL A 132 8.66 19.61 -5.94
CA VAL A 132 7.90 18.48 -5.37
C VAL A 132 8.73 17.21 -5.35
N THR A 133 9.57 17.00 -6.33
CA THR A 133 10.41 15.79 -6.51
C THR A 133 11.89 16.12 -6.31
N GLY A 134 12.76 15.16 -6.49
CA GLY A 134 14.20 15.34 -6.34
C GLY A 134 14.68 15.17 -4.90
N ALA A 135 15.75 15.84 -4.52
CA ALA A 135 16.48 15.65 -3.26
C ALA A 135 15.61 15.72 -2.00
N ILE A 136 14.56 16.54 -2.02
CA ILE A 136 13.61 16.70 -0.91
C ILE A 136 12.79 15.41 -0.68
N ARG A 137 12.66 14.59 -1.71
CA ARG A 137 11.76 13.45 -1.72
C ARG A 137 12.45 12.08 -1.88
N TYR A 138 13.76 12.00 -1.77
CA TYR A 138 14.52 10.75 -1.97
C TYR A 138 14.07 9.56 -1.11
N ARG A 139 13.35 9.82 -0.03
CA ARG A 139 12.90 8.80 0.92
C ARG A 139 11.37 8.63 0.93
N THR A 140 10.70 9.19 -0.06
CA THR A 140 9.25 9.02 -0.21
C THR A 140 8.94 7.95 -1.25
N MET A 141 7.70 7.47 -1.25
CA MET A 141 7.24 6.45 -2.18
C MET A 141 7.44 6.87 -3.64
N ASP A 142 7.99 5.97 -4.45
CA ASP A 142 8.12 6.08 -5.91
C ASP A 142 7.90 4.70 -6.54
N GLN A 143 7.92 4.61 -7.88
CA GLN A 143 7.67 3.35 -8.57
C GLN A 143 8.75 2.30 -8.27
N VAL A 144 10.00 2.69 -8.05
CA VAL A 144 11.08 1.76 -7.70
C VAL A 144 10.83 1.10 -6.33
N ILE A 145 10.33 1.88 -5.36
CA ILE A 145 9.95 1.33 -4.04
C ILE A 145 8.73 0.40 -4.18
N VAL A 146 7.76 0.77 -5.01
CA VAL A 146 6.58 -0.07 -5.29
C VAL A 146 7.00 -1.39 -5.95
N ASP A 147 7.91 -1.37 -6.91
CA ASP A 147 8.44 -2.59 -7.54
C ASP A 147 9.17 -3.48 -6.54
N GLY A 148 9.95 -2.87 -5.65
CA GLY A 148 10.57 -3.59 -4.54
C GLY A 148 9.54 -4.27 -3.61
N LEU A 149 8.45 -3.58 -3.31
CA LEU A 149 7.34 -4.14 -2.53
C LEU A 149 6.67 -5.29 -3.27
N ARG A 150 6.35 -5.12 -4.57
CA ARG A 150 5.78 -6.20 -5.42
C ARG A 150 6.66 -7.45 -5.40
N ALA A 151 7.96 -7.29 -5.59
CA ALA A 151 8.91 -8.40 -5.55
C ALA A 151 8.88 -9.13 -4.21
N MET A 152 8.84 -8.40 -3.08
CA MET A 152 8.72 -9.01 -1.76
C MET A 152 7.41 -9.76 -1.57
N VAL A 153 6.29 -9.22 -2.08
CA VAL A 153 4.96 -9.87 -2.01
C VAL A 153 4.96 -11.17 -2.80
N TYR A 154 5.49 -11.18 -4.03
CA TYR A 154 5.58 -12.40 -4.83
C TYR A 154 6.48 -13.46 -4.18
N LEU A 155 7.65 -13.07 -3.66
CA LEU A 155 8.55 -13.98 -2.95
C LEU A 155 7.89 -14.60 -1.72
N PHE A 156 7.12 -13.81 -0.97
CA PHE A 156 6.36 -14.30 0.16
C PHE A 156 5.28 -15.29 -0.28
N TRP A 157 4.49 -14.93 -1.29
CA TRP A 157 3.37 -15.73 -1.79
C TRP A 157 3.82 -17.05 -2.43
N ALA A 158 4.95 -17.05 -3.15
CA ALA A 158 5.55 -18.23 -3.75
C ALA A 158 6.29 -19.13 -2.76
N SER A 159 6.57 -18.63 -1.54
CA SER A 159 7.34 -19.39 -0.56
C SER A 159 6.65 -20.71 -0.17
N PRO A 160 7.37 -21.80 0.14
CA PRO A 160 6.78 -23.10 0.48
C PRO A 160 5.78 -23.06 1.63
N ALA A 161 5.89 -22.09 2.54
CA ALA A 161 4.98 -21.92 3.65
C ALA A 161 3.56 -21.51 3.20
N PHE A 162 3.46 -20.73 2.11
CA PHE A 162 2.22 -20.18 1.58
C PHE A 162 1.83 -20.76 0.22
N ASN A 163 2.70 -21.57 -0.37
CA ASN A 163 2.48 -22.31 -1.62
C ASN A 163 2.75 -23.82 -1.45
N PRO A 164 2.03 -24.51 -0.56
CA PRO A 164 2.28 -25.92 -0.26
C PRO A 164 2.00 -26.85 -1.44
N SER A 165 1.17 -26.42 -2.39
CA SER A 165 0.88 -27.16 -3.64
C SER A 165 1.97 -26.98 -4.70
N ASN A 166 2.97 -26.12 -4.45
CA ASN A 166 4.00 -25.73 -5.40
C ASN A 166 3.40 -25.24 -6.73
N ASP A 167 2.41 -24.37 -6.64
CA ASP A 167 1.78 -23.74 -7.77
C ASP A 167 2.82 -22.87 -8.51
N MET A 168 3.19 -23.31 -9.71
CA MET A 168 4.24 -22.67 -10.51
C MET A 168 3.83 -21.29 -11.03
N THR A 169 2.53 -20.99 -11.14
CA THR A 169 2.04 -19.68 -11.60
C THR A 169 2.40 -18.54 -10.64
N ARG A 170 2.77 -18.86 -9.40
CA ARG A 170 3.22 -17.89 -8.41
C ARG A 170 4.68 -17.47 -8.55
N TYR A 171 5.43 -18.11 -9.47
CA TYR A 171 6.83 -17.82 -9.76
C TYR A 171 7.03 -17.02 -11.06
N GLU A 172 5.97 -16.86 -11.85
CA GLU A 172 5.92 -16.09 -13.10
C GLU A 172 5.51 -14.63 -12.85
#